data_8b1c4c023bbad40eaf50685340de9eb2
#
_entry.id   8b1c4c023bbad40eaf50685340de9eb2
#
_cell.length_a   1.000
_cell.length_b   1.000
_cell.length_c   1.000
_cell.angle_alpha   90.00
_cell.angle_beta   90.00
_cell.angle_gamma   90.00
#
_symmetry.space_group_name_H-M   'P 1'
#
loop_
_entity.id
_entity.type
_entity.pdbx_description
1 polymer ?
#
loop_
_entity_poly.entity_id
_entity_poly.type
_entity_poly.pdbx_seq_one_letter_code
_entity_poly.pdbx_strand_id
1 'polypeptide(L)'
;QRLRDAINKNVREEDLLHSCRVAFEGGWNGIKLYFMLGLPTETDEDVLGIAELANQVLHTWRMHATNKARGVRITVSTSCFVPKPHSPFQWETQVTMDEYKRKVQLLRESIRAKSVTYNWHDPDTSFVEAVLSRGDRRIADVIEEVWRRGGKLEAWGDYFSFDRWMAAMDACGVDPMFYALSLIHI
;
A
#
# COMPACT_ATOMS: atom_id res chain seq x y z
N GLN A 1 -4.24 15.95 0.47
CA GLN A 1 -5.71 16.10 0.37
C GLN A 1 -6.22 15.73 -1.02
N ARG A 2 -5.65 16.26 -2.11
CA ARG A 2 -6.07 16.04 -3.52
C ARG A 2 -6.37 14.55 -3.86
N LEU A 3 -5.48 13.64 -3.53
CA LEU A 3 -5.66 12.21 -3.81
C LEU A 3 -6.75 11.56 -2.94
N ARG A 4 -6.91 11.99 -1.68
CA ARG A 4 -8.01 11.52 -0.82
C ARG A 4 -9.37 11.92 -1.39
N ASP A 5 -9.48 13.13 -1.91
CA ASP A 5 -10.69 13.61 -2.55
C ASP A 5 -10.97 12.83 -3.86
N ALA A 6 -9.93 12.57 -4.66
CA ALA A 6 -10.05 11.79 -5.90
C ALA A 6 -10.57 10.36 -5.68
N ILE A 7 -10.19 9.71 -4.58
CA ILE A 7 -10.66 8.36 -4.22
C ILE A 7 -11.87 8.36 -3.28
N ASN A 8 -12.54 9.52 -3.15
CA ASN A 8 -13.72 9.72 -2.31
C ASN A 8 -13.52 9.33 -0.83
N LYS A 9 -12.32 9.56 -0.30
CA LYS A 9 -12.01 9.42 1.13
C LYS A 9 -12.26 10.76 1.82
N ASN A 10 -13.43 10.95 2.38
CA ASN A 10 -13.87 12.18 3.06
C ASN A 10 -13.18 12.40 4.42
N VAL A 11 -11.89 12.13 4.52
CA VAL A 11 -11.09 12.38 5.72
C VAL A 11 -10.16 13.56 5.45
N ARG A 12 -10.38 14.66 6.13
CA ARG A 12 -9.51 15.83 6.07
C ARG A 12 -8.32 15.64 7.01
N GLU A 13 -7.26 16.39 6.77
CA GLU A 13 -6.09 16.41 7.63
C GLU A 13 -6.46 16.89 9.04
N GLU A 14 -7.31 17.91 9.12
CA GLU A 14 -7.81 18.44 10.39
C GLU A 14 -8.55 17.39 11.22
N ASP A 15 -9.39 16.56 10.58
CA ASP A 15 -10.17 15.49 11.22
C ASP A 15 -9.22 14.41 11.79
N LEU A 16 -8.17 14.07 11.03
CA LEU A 16 -7.16 13.12 11.48
C LEU A 16 -6.38 13.67 12.68
N LEU A 17 -5.89 14.92 12.61
CA LEU A 17 -5.12 15.54 13.69
C LEU A 17 -5.98 15.76 14.93
N HIS A 18 -7.26 16.12 14.75
CA HIS A 18 -8.21 16.20 15.86
C HIS A 18 -8.40 14.84 16.54
N SER A 19 -8.61 13.77 15.77
CA SER A 19 -8.75 12.40 16.30
C SER A 19 -7.49 11.96 17.05
N CYS A 20 -6.30 12.27 16.49
CA CYS A 20 -5.02 12.00 17.13
C CYS A 20 -4.90 12.76 18.46
N ARG A 21 -5.30 14.04 18.50
CA ARG A 21 -5.27 14.85 19.72
C ARG A 21 -6.14 14.23 20.81
N VAL A 22 -7.39 13.91 20.49
CA VAL A 22 -8.33 13.29 21.46
C VAL A 22 -7.76 11.97 22.00
N ALA A 23 -7.18 11.14 21.12
CA ALA A 23 -6.55 9.88 21.53
C ALA A 23 -5.37 10.13 22.49
N PHE A 24 -4.51 11.09 22.21
CA PHE A 24 -3.34 11.41 23.04
C PHE A 24 -3.72 12.04 24.38
N GLU A 25 -4.74 12.91 24.41
CA GLU A 25 -5.33 13.45 25.65
C GLU A 25 -5.96 12.32 26.47
N GLY A 26 -6.53 11.29 25.84
CA GLY A 26 -7.04 10.07 26.46
C GLY A 26 -5.96 9.07 26.91
N GLY A 27 -4.66 9.40 26.73
CA GLY A 27 -3.53 8.56 27.19
C GLY A 27 -3.06 7.49 26.24
N TRP A 28 -3.57 7.45 25.01
CA TRP A 28 -3.05 6.57 23.97
C TRP A 28 -1.66 7.03 23.53
N ASN A 29 -0.80 6.06 23.16
CA ASN A 29 0.57 6.33 22.73
C ASN A 29 0.97 5.56 21.46
N GLY A 30 0.02 4.90 20.80
CA GLY A 30 0.22 4.18 19.56
C GLY A 30 -0.81 4.54 18.50
N ILE A 31 -0.37 4.93 17.31
CA ILE A 31 -1.23 5.23 16.16
C ILE A 31 -0.68 4.55 14.92
N LYS A 32 -1.58 3.96 14.12
CA LYS A 32 -1.27 3.46 12.79
C LYS A 32 -1.98 4.31 11.73
N LEU A 33 -1.21 4.77 10.76
CA LEU A 33 -1.66 5.52 9.60
C LEU A 33 -1.53 4.62 8.38
N TYR A 34 -2.62 4.45 7.64
CA TYR A 34 -2.65 3.65 6.42
C TYR A 34 -2.77 4.55 5.20
N PHE A 35 -1.90 4.33 4.25
CA PHE A 35 -1.88 5.04 2.98
C PHE A 35 -1.79 4.07 1.81
N MET A 36 -1.99 4.61 0.62
CA MET A 36 -1.83 3.91 -0.65
C MET A 36 -0.82 4.67 -1.49
N LEU A 37 0.10 3.96 -2.14
CA LEU A 37 1.06 4.50 -3.10
C LEU A 37 0.77 3.98 -4.50
N GLY A 38 1.11 4.77 -5.50
CA GLY A 38 0.90 4.41 -6.90
C GLY A 38 -0.48 4.74 -7.42
N LEU A 39 -1.21 5.65 -6.78
CA LEU A 39 -2.47 6.17 -7.29
C LEU A 39 -2.25 6.93 -8.63
N PRO A 40 -3.22 6.88 -9.55
CA PRO A 40 -3.16 7.70 -10.75
C PRO A 40 -2.91 9.18 -10.43
N THR A 41 -2.04 9.82 -11.20
CA THR A 41 -1.61 11.22 -11.01
C THR A 41 -0.86 11.54 -9.71
N GLU A 42 -0.42 10.53 -8.95
CA GLU A 42 0.37 10.73 -7.73
C GLU A 42 1.76 11.31 -8.07
N THR A 43 2.12 12.37 -7.40
CA THR A 43 3.43 13.05 -7.52
C THR A 43 4.36 12.70 -6.35
N ASP A 44 5.63 13.03 -6.46
CA ASP A 44 6.58 12.85 -5.36
C ASP A 44 6.23 13.73 -4.15
N GLU A 45 5.65 14.91 -4.37
CA GLU A 45 5.15 15.78 -3.30
C GLU A 45 4.00 15.12 -2.53
N ASP A 46 3.11 14.38 -3.21
CA ASP A 46 2.03 13.63 -2.55
C ASP A 46 2.63 12.53 -1.65
N VAL A 47 3.68 11.85 -2.10
CA VAL A 47 4.40 10.83 -1.32
C VAL A 47 5.09 11.45 -0.10
N LEU A 48 5.80 12.56 -0.29
CA LEU A 48 6.47 13.29 0.80
C LEU A 48 5.48 13.84 1.83
N GLY A 49 4.28 14.24 1.39
CA GLY A 49 3.19 14.66 2.26
C GLY A 49 2.77 13.60 3.30
N ILE A 50 3.04 12.32 3.05
CA ILE A 50 2.81 11.25 4.04
C ILE A 50 3.78 11.40 5.23
N ALA A 51 5.05 11.66 4.96
CA ALA A 51 6.05 11.87 6.00
C ALA A 51 5.77 13.16 6.79
N GLU A 52 5.32 14.21 6.11
CA GLU A 52 4.92 15.47 6.75
C GLU A 52 3.75 15.26 7.70
N LEU A 53 2.71 14.55 7.26
CA LEU A 53 1.56 14.23 8.10
C LEU A 53 1.95 13.37 9.32
N ALA A 54 2.86 12.42 9.16
CA ALA A 54 3.39 11.65 10.29
C ALA A 54 4.14 12.55 11.31
N ASN A 55 4.88 13.54 10.82
CA ASN A 55 5.54 14.53 11.68
C ASN A 55 4.54 15.44 12.39
N GLN A 56 3.44 15.83 11.74
CA GLN A 56 2.36 16.61 12.37
C GLN A 56 1.66 15.79 13.47
N VAL A 57 1.42 14.49 13.24
CA VAL A 57 0.90 13.59 14.29
C VAL A 57 1.88 13.50 15.47
N LEU A 58 3.18 13.40 15.21
CA LEU A 58 4.20 13.41 16.26
C LEU A 58 4.21 14.74 17.04
N HIS A 59 4.06 15.86 16.33
CA HIS A 59 3.93 17.18 16.94
C HIS A 59 2.68 17.26 17.83
N THR A 60 1.54 16.80 17.34
CA THR A 60 0.28 16.74 18.10
C THR A 60 0.45 15.95 19.40
N TRP A 61 1.14 14.80 19.35
CA TRP A 61 1.46 14.06 20.58
C TRP A 61 2.33 14.87 21.55
N ARG A 62 3.37 15.55 21.05
CA ARG A 62 4.24 16.38 21.91
C ARG A 62 3.48 17.49 22.63
N MET A 63 2.47 18.05 21.98
CA MET A 63 1.67 19.15 22.53
C MET A 63 0.59 18.66 23.51
N HIS A 64 -0.06 17.52 23.23
CA HIS A 64 -1.31 17.13 23.86
C HIS A 64 -1.25 15.86 24.72
N ALA A 65 -0.18 15.06 24.63
CA ALA A 65 -0.11 13.82 25.41
C ALA A 65 -0.05 14.09 26.92
N THR A 66 -0.95 13.45 27.66
CA THR A 66 -1.04 13.53 29.12
C THR A 66 0.08 12.76 29.82
N ASN A 67 0.57 11.67 29.19
CA ASN A 67 1.68 10.88 29.71
C ASN A 67 2.76 10.68 28.63
N LYS A 68 3.86 11.40 28.77
CA LYS A 68 5.01 11.35 27.84
C LYS A 68 6.07 10.31 28.21
N ALA A 69 6.00 9.74 29.41
CA ALA A 69 7.02 8.83 29.91
C ALA A 69 7.12 7.53 29.08
N ARG A 70 6.01 7.07 28.50
CA ARG A 70 5.96 5.87 27.65
C ARG A 70 6.42 6.10 26.21
N GLY A 71 6.67 7.36 25.83
CA GLY A 71 6.93 7.72 24.43
C GLY A 71 5.70 7.52 23.53
N VAL A 72 5.89 7.72 22.23
CA VAL A 72 4.87 7.48 21.18
C VAL A 72 5.39 6.50 20.16
N ARG A 73 4.50 5.70 19.61
CA ARG A 73 4.75 4.84 18.44
C ARG A 73 3.78 5.19 17.34
N ILE A 74 4.30 5.76 16.27
CA ILE A 74 3.54 6.05 15.06
C ILE A 74 3.98 5.03 14.01
N THR A 75 3.04 4.31 13.43
CA THR A 75 3.32 3.40 12.32
C THR A 75 2.67 3.96 11.07
N VAL A 76 3.49 4.26 10.06
CA VAL A 76 3.03 4.53 8.69
C VAL A 76 3.05 3.22 7.94
N SER A 77 1.95 2.86 7.31
CA SER A 77 1.86 1.64 6.51
C SER A 77 1.31 1.99 5.13
N THR A 78 2.02 1.59 4.08
CA THR A 78 1.58 1.83 2.71
C THR A 78 1.29 0.52 1.99
N SER A 79 0.19 0.49 1.22
CA SER A 79 -0.11 -0.55 0.25
C SER A 79 0.08 -0.02 -1.16
N CYS A 80 0.43 -0.89 -2.10
CA CYS A 80 0.40 -0.56 -3.50
C CYS A 80 -1.05 -0.40 -3.97
N PHE A 81 -1.32 0.61 -4.80
CA PHE A 81 -2.61 0.73 -5.47
C PHE A 81 -2.79 -0.43 -6.45
N VAL A 82 -3.88 -1.14 -6.30
CA VAL A 82 -4.30 -2.20 -7.23
C VAL A 82 -5.65 -1.80 -7.81
N PRO A 83 -5.75 -1.52 -9.13
CA PRO A 83 -7.00 -1.20 -9.78
C PRO A 83 -7.93 -2.42 -9.77
N LYS A 84 -9.02 -2.32 -9.04
CA LYS A 84 -9.97 -3.44 -8.88
C LYS A 84 -11.07 -3.38 -9.94
N PRO A 85 -11.52 -4.52 -10.50
CA PRO A 85 -12.70 -4.58 -11.35
C PRO A 85 -13.91 -4.02 -10.65
N HIS A 86 -14.84 -3.50 -11.41
CA HIS A 86 -16.10 -2.89 -10.92
C HIS A 86 -15.90 -1.67 -10.00
N SER A 87 -14.72 -1.06 -10.01
CA SER A 87 -14.45 0.20 -9.34
C SER A 87 -14.27 1.33 -10.39
N PRO A 88 -14.40 2.62 -10.00
CA PRO A 88 -14.11 3.73 -10.92
C PRO A 88 -12.70 3.68 -11.54
N PHE A 89 -11.76 3.03 -10.86
CA PHE A 89 -10.36 2.90 -11.28
C PHE A 89 -10.06 1.61 -12.04
N GLN A 90 -11.07 0.83 -12.44
CA GLN A 90 -10.85 -0.45 -13.13
C GLN A 90 -10.09 -0.33 -14.44
N TRP A 91 -10.11 0.84 -15.07
CA TRP A 91 -9.44 1.14 -16.33
C TRP A 91 -8.00 1.65 -16.16
N GLU A 92 -7.61 1.95 -14.93
CA GLU A 92 -6.26 2.44 -14.65
C GLU A 92 -5.23 1.31 -14.69
N THR A 93 -3.99 1.67 -14.98
CA THR A 93 -2.86 0.75 -14.84
C THR A 93 -2.39 0.69 -13.40
N GLN A 94 -1.88 -0.46 -12.97
CA GLN A 94 -1.06 -0.49 -11.76
C GLN A 94 0.27 0.23 -12.04
N VAL A 95 0.78 0.92 -11.04
CA VAL A 95 2.13 1.47 -11.09
C VAL A 95 3.15 0.35 -11.29
N THR A 96 4.21 0.57 -12.08
CA THR A 96 5.26 -0.43 -12.26
C THR A 96 5.94 -0.77 -10.94
N MET A 97 6.45 -1.99 -10.80
CA MET A 97 7.17 -2.42 -9.60
C MET A 97 8.38 -1.52 -9.29
N ASP A 98 9.11 -1.10 -10.32
CA ASP A 98 10.28 -0.21 -10.13
C ASP A 98 9.87 1.17 -9.63
N GLU A 99 8.81 1.75 -10.18
CA GLU A 99 8.30 3.04 -9.73
C GLU A 99 7.72 2.93 -8.31
N TYR A 100 7.03 1.83 -7.98
CA TYR A 100 6.57 1.60 -6.62
C TYR A 100 7.74 1.49 -5.63
N LYS A 101 8.78 0.72 -5.98
CA LYS A 101 10.01 0.60 -5.17
C LYS A 101 10.69 1.97 -4.99
N ARG A 102 10.74 2.77 -6.04
CA ARG A 102 11.28 4.14 -5.99
C ARG A 102 10.50 5.02 -5.00
N LYS A 103 9.18 5.00 -5.06
CA LYS A 103 8.31 5.77 -4.15
C LYS A 103 8.42 5.29 -2.70
N VAL A 104 8.49 3.99 -2.48
CA VAL A 104 8.76 3.42 -1.14
C VAL A 104 10.08 3.91 -0.58
N GLN A 105 11.14 3.91 -1.41
CA GLN A 105 12.45 4.40 -0.99
C GLN A 105 12.42 5.91 -0.68
N LEU A 106 11.77 6.72 -1.53
CA LEU A 106 11.59 8.15 -1.31
C LEU A 106 10.92 8.44 0.05
N LEU A 107 9.84 7.72 0.35
CA LEU A 107 9.14 7.87 1.62
C LEU A 107 10.00 7.39 2.80
N ARG A 108 10.70 6.28 2.66
CA ARG A 108 11.59 5.73 3.68
C ARG A 108 12.69 6.71 4.06
N GLU A 109 13.29 7.38 3.09
CA GLU A 109 14.36 8.37 3.29
C GLU A 109 13.84 9.68 3.92
N SER A 110 12.56 10.02 3.70
CA SER A 110 11.93 11.22 4.25
C SER A 110 11.50 11.05 5.71
N ILE A 111 11.24 9.83 6.18
CA ILE A 111 10.86 9.52 7.57
C ILE A 111 12.12 9.39 8.43
N ARG A 112 12.46 10.46 9.17
CA ARG A 112 13.67 10.51 10.00
C ARG A 112 13.42 10.37 11.50
N ALA A 113 12.17 10.52 11.93
CA ALA A 113 11.80 10.50 13.35
C ALA A 113 11.84 9.05 13.89
N LYS A 114 12.66 8.80 14.93
CA LYS A 114 12.79 7.48 15.57
C LYS A 114 11.49 6.89 16.11
N SER A 115 10.50 7.75 16.38
CA SER A 115 9.17 7.36 16.88
C SER A 115 8.23 6.92 15.75
N VAL A 116 8.65 7.05 14.49
CA VAL A 116 7.86 6.68 13.30
C VAL A 116 8.47 5.45 12.67
N THR A 117 7.70 4.38 12.62
CA THR A 117 8.06 3.15 11.90
C THR A 117 7.34 3.14 10.56
N TYR A 118 8.03 2.81 9.49
CA TYR A 118 7.45 2.68 8.17
C TYR A 118 7.42 1.23 7.71
N ASN A 119 6.25 0.77 7.31
CA ASN A 119 6.01 -0.55 6.71
C ASN A 119 5.36 -0.38 5.34
N TRP A 120 5.64 -1.27 4.41
CA TRP A 120 5.03 -1.28 3.08
C TRP A 120 4.70 -2.70 2.66
N HIS A 121 3.72 -2.83 1.76
CA HIS A 121 3.44 -4.09 1.11
C HIS A 121 4.54 -4.42 0.11
N ASP A 122 4.83 -5.69 0.03
CA ASP A 122 5.79 -6.22 -0.92
C ASP A 122 5.32 -5.95 -2.36
N PRO A 123 6.18 -5.41 -3.25
CA PRO A 123 5.81 -5.07 -4.62
C PRO A 123 5.45 -6.31 -5.46
N ASP A 124 6.13 -7.43 -5.24
CA ASP A 124 5.94 -8.66 -6.00
C ASP A 124 4.57 -9.28 -5.66
N THR A 125 4.22 -9.29 -4.36
CA THR A 125 2.89 -9.69 -3.88
C THR A 125 1.79 -8.80 -4.46
N SER A 126 2.02 -7.49 -4.48
CA SER A 126 1.06 -6.52 -5.01
C SER A 126 0.86 -6.65 -6.52
N PHE A 127 1.90 -7.03 -7.25
CA PHE A 127 1.82 -7.31 -8.69
C PHE A 127 0.97 -8.57 -8.94
N VAL A 128 1.24 -9.67 -8.24
CA VAL A 128 0.44 -10.89 -8.34
C VAL A 128 -1.01 -10.63 -7.95
N GLU A 129 -1.27 -9.83 -6.92
CA GLU A 129 -2.63 -9.40 -6.55
C GLU A 129 -3.35 -8.70 -7.70
N ALA A 130 -2.68 -7.84 -8.44
CA ALA A 130 -3.27 -7.16 -9.59
C ALA A 130 -3.64 -8.16 -10.69
N VAL A 131 -2.75 -9.10 -11.01
CA VAL A 131 -3.02 -10.16 -12.00
C VAL A 131 -4.22 -11.01 -11.58
N LEU A 132 -4.25 -11.46 -10.32
CA LEU A 132 -5.35 -12.29 -9.81
C LEU A 132 -6.70 -11.55 -9.78
N SER A 133 -6.70 -10.27 -9.40
CA SER A 133 -7.94 -9.51 -9.28
C SER A 133 -8.52 -9.04 -10.61
N ARG A 134 -7.69 -8.91 -11.64
CA ARG A 134 -8.09 -8.46 -12.99
C ARG A 134 -8.14 -9.59 -14.01
N GLY A 135 -7.67 -10.75 -13.62
CA GLY A 135 -7.58 -11.91 -14.50
C GLY A 135 -8.95 -12.49 -14.86
N ASP A 136 -8.96 -13.22 -15.96
CA ASP A 136 -10.10 -13.99 -16.44
C ASP A 136 -10.02 -15.47 -15.98
N ARG A 137 -10.80 -16.34 -16.59
CA ARG A 137 -10.87 -17.78 -16.23
C ARG A 137 -9.53 -18.53 -16.33
N ARG A 138 -8.60 -18.08 -17.16
CA ARG A 138 -7.26 -18.68 -17.29
C ARG A 138 -6.44 -18.61 -16.01
N ILE A 139 -6.77 -17.68 -15.11
CA ILE A 139 -6.13 -17.57 -13.80
C ILE A 139 -6.41 -18.80 -12.92
N ALA A 140 -7.51 -19.52 -13.14
CA ALA A 140 -7.76 -20.77 -12.42
C ALA A 140 -6.69 -21.83 -12.70
N ASP A 141 -6.26 -21.94 -13.98
CA ASP A 141 -5.20 -22.87 -14.38
C ASP A 141 -3.86 -22.46 -13.77
N VAL A 142 -3.59 -21.15 -13.69
CA VAL A 142 -2.38 -20.62 -13.03
C VAL A 142 -2.37 -20.99 -11.54
N ILE A 143 -3.48 -20.80 -10.83
CA ILE A 143 -3.58 -21.15 -9.39
C ILE A 143 -3.35 -22.64 -9.18
N GLU A 144 -3.93 -23.50 -10.03
CA GLU A 144 -3.72 -24.94 -9.96
C GLU A 144 -2.25 -25.29 -10.23
N GLU A 145 -1.60 -24.65 -11.19
CA GLU A 145 -0.18 -24.87 -11.51
C GLU A 145 0.74 -24.40 -10.38
N VAL A 146 0.43 -23.26 -9.74
CA VAL A 146 1.14 -22.82 -8.52
C VAL A 146 1.04 -23.87 -7.42
N TRP A 147 -0.15 -24.42 -7.20
CA TRP A 147 -0.34 -25.50 -6.24
C TRP A 147 0.44 -26.76 -6.60
N ARG A 148 0.45 -27.21 -7.86
CA ARG A 148 1.23 -28.35 -8.36
C ARG A 148 2.74 -28.15 -8.13
N ARG A 149 3.22 -26.91 -8.22
CA ARG A 149 4.61 -26.51 -7.94
C ARG A 149 4.91 -26.36 -6.45
N GLY A 150 3.98 -26.79 -5.58
CA GLY A 150 4.14 -26.79 -4.13
C GLY A 150 3.75 -25.49 -3.43
N GLY A 151 3.07 -24.56 -4.14
CA GLY A 151 2.51 -23.34 -3.55
C GLY A 151 1.45 -23.66 -2.53
N LYS A 152 1.61 -23.12 -1.32
CA LYS A 152 0.67 -23.26 -0.19
C LYS A 152 0.80 -22.02 0.68
N LEU A 153 -0.32 -21.54 1.21
CA LEU A 153 -0.34 -20.40 2.13
C LEU A 153 0.32 -19.14 1.54
N GLU A 154 0.18 -18.92 0.26
CA GLU A 154 0.83 -17.84 -0.53
C GLU A 154 0.44 -16.42 -0.05
N ALA A 155 -0.56 -16.29 0.81
CA ALA A 155 -0.89 -15.02 1.47
C ALA A 155 0.11 -14.64 2.60
N TRP A 156 0.99 -15.56 2.99
CA TRP A 156 2.00 -15.32 4.03
C TRP A 156 3.37 -15.15 3.38
N GLY A 157 4.06 -14.06 3.67
CA GLY A 157 5.35 -13.72 3.05
C GLY A 157 6.40 -14.81 3.12
N ASP A 158 6.41 -15.63 4.18
CA ASP A 158 7.36 -16.75 4.33
C ASP A 158 7.12 -17.90 3.33
N TYR A 159 5.92 -17.98 2.75
CA TYR A 159 5.53 -19.02 1.80
C TYR A 159 5.36 -18.50 0.38
N PHE A 160 5.19 -17.19 0.21
CA PHE A 160 5.05 -16.55 -1.08
C PHE A 160 6.33 -16.69 -1.92
N SER A 161 6.17 -17.06 -3.20
CA SER A 161 7.27 -17.13 -4.15
C SER A 161 6.87 -16.50 -5.48
N PHE A 162 7.41 -15.33 -5.74
CA PHE A 162 7.18 -14.61 -7.01
C PHE A 162 7.59 -15.45 -8.22
N ASP A 163 8.77 -16.09 -8.17
CA ASP A 163 9.26 -16.94 -9.26
C ASP A 163 8.31 -18.11 -9.55
N ARG A 164 7.68 -18.69 -8.52
CA ARG A 164 6.70 -19.75 -8.70
C ARG A 164 5.47 -19.25 -9.46
N TRP A 165 4.98 -18.06 -9.12
CA TRP A 165 3.86 -17.44 -9.82
C TRP A 165 4.20 -17.12 -11.27
N MET A 166 5.38 -16.52 -11.52
CA MET A 166 5.81 -16.22 -12.89
C MET A 166 5.97 -17.49 -13.74
N ALA A 167 6.60 -18.52 -13.18
CA ALA A 167 6.74 -19.80 -13.88
C ALA A 167 5.41 -20.51 -14.14
N ALA A 168 4.41 -20.37 -13.26
CA ALA A 168 3.08 -20.91 -13.47
C ALA A 168 2.31 -20.13 -14.55
N MET A 169 2.40 -18.80 -14.56
CA MET A 169 1.81 -17.97 -15.60
C MET A 169 2.39 -18.27 -16.96
N ASP A 170 3.70 -18.40 -17.08
CA ASP A 170 4.39 -18.78 -18.30
C ASP A 170 3.92 -20.17 -18.81
N ALA A 171 3.88 -21.16 -17.93
CA ALA A 171 3.42 -22.51 -18.26
C ALA A 171 1.96 -22.56 -18.74
N CYS A 172 1.10 -21.65 -18.26
CA CYS A 172 -0.29 -21.53 -18.66
C CYS A 172 -0.50 -20.56 -19.85
N GLY A 173 0.56 -19.97 -20.40
CA GLY A 173 0.49 -18.99 -21.49
C GLY A 173 -0.24 -17.69 -21.08
N VAL A 174 -0.13 -17.30 -19.82
CA VAL A 174 -0.72 -16.09 -19.27
C VAL A 174 0.34 -15.01 -19.16
N ASP A 175 0.17 -13.90 -19.87
CA ASP A 175 1.03 -12.72 -19.73
C ASP A 175 0.58 -11.88 -18.53
N PRO A 176 1.33 -11.85 -17.43
CA PRO A 176 0.97 -11.07 -16.24
C PRO A 176 0.97 -9.56 -16.50
N MET A 177 1.84 -9.08 -17.44
CA MET A 177 1.93 -7.66 -17.76
C MET A 177 0.66 -7.16 -18.45
N PHE A 178 0.04 -8.03 -19.25
CA PHE A 178 -1.24 -7.75 -19.89
C PHE A 178 -2.30 -7.41 -18.83
N TYR A 179 -2.41 -8.17 -17.73
CA TYR A 179 -3.41 -7.92 -16.68
C TYR A 179 -3.04 -6.77 -15.76
N ALA A 180 -1.78 -6.63 -15.37
CA ALA A 180 -1.36 -5.62 -14.39
C ALA A 180 -1.26 -4.21 -14.99
N LEU A 181 -0.71 -4.10 -16.21
CA LEU A 181 -0.31 -2.81 -16.80
C LEU A 181 -1.12 -2.37 -18.01
N SER A 182 -1.91 -3.25 -18.62
CA SER A 182 -2.70 -2.85 -19.79
C SER A 182 -4.02 -2.19 -19.39
N LEU A 183 -4.38 -1.12 -20.11
CA LEU A 183 -5.66 -0.41 -19.99
C LEU A 183 -6.80 -1.08 -20.78
N ILE A 184 -6.51 -2.07 -21.63
CA ILE A 184 -7.35 -2.49 -22.74
C ILE A 184 -7.82 -3.95 -22.59
N HIS A 185 -8.21 -4.36 -21.39
CA HIS A 185 -8.74 -5.71 -21.30
C HIS A 185 -10.21 -5.80 -21.05
N ILE A 186 -10.90 -4.78 -21.40
CA ILE A 186 -12.33 -4.82 -21.18
C ILE A 186 -13.00 -4.63 -22.49
#